data_fc99ab6f6f1b8f1dda8637b2ee6fec26
#
_entry.id   fc99ab6f6f1b8f1dda8637b2ee6fec26
#
_cell.length_a   1.000
_cell.length_b   1.000
_cell.length_c   1.000
_cell.angle_alpha   90.00
_cell.angle_beta   90.00
_cell.angle_gamma   90.00
#
_symmetry.space_group_name_H-M   'P 1'
#
loop_
_entity.id
_entity.type
_entity.pdbx_description
1 polymer ?
#
loop_
_entity_poly.entity_id
_entity_poly.type
_entity_poly.pdbx_seq_one_letter_code
_entity_poly.pdbx_strand_id
1 'polypeptide(L)'
;MSRFRFVWTLILLVAAPGLCVAQAVCPLNGVGSRKLICMLPQALGSSGFNYALFGILNSRPFPNIKPISQAVGTRLSQLPTASPSSGISLTYDTALKTFVPSTDDNLGPIFGERASTIGPHKLFFGFSYQYFNFDSIDGHKLDSIPLSFHANPILASFFPPSFDTPACNTTGFPADGSYDGSPCFSRDYVKTSYDISLKVNQYIFYLTYGLTRHFEVSAAIPVSNVRMSVVSHATIVPNSFAPVPPFVLNRYNFFQPQIAQAAPPPTVTVPNCTVAPCFDAVFSDSRSVTGLGDVIVRAKYQFYEGERVGLAGGLDARLPTGNEENFLGSGALGLKPFVVFSYRARVSPHAEVGYELNGNSLLYGDFVATPTPTKSALPSRFLYVAGANVAVTKRITAAFDIYGQRVYGASQVVSGQLTDFGACNDSDCTVVTQGGPIPTSLIKNTDISIVDASIGAKVRLFRHLLATGNVLLKLNDSGLRAKVVPLAGLSYVF
;
A
#
# COMPACT_ATOMS: atom_id res chain seq x y z
N MET A 1 -23.46 -5.46 45.15
CA MET A 1 -24.12 -5.71 43.87
C MET A 1 -24.13 -4.49 42.93
N SER A 2 -23.21 -3.51 43.04
CA SER A 2 -23.25 -2.29 42.23
C SER A 2 -22.05 -2.08 41.26
N ARG A 3 -21.06 -3.01 41.24
CA ARG A 3 -19.86 -2.89 40.40
C ARG A 3 -19.94 -3.58 39.04
N PHE A 4 -21.02 -4.32 38.74
CA PHE A 4 -21.18 -5.05 37.48
C PHE A 4 -21.97 -4.28 36.40
N ARG A 5 -22.60 -3.16 36.73
CA ARG A 5 -23.42 -2.39 35.76
C ARG A 5 -22.60 -1.42 34.90
N PHE A 6 -21.37 -1.08 35.32
CA PHE A 6 -20.54 -0.10 34.58
C PHE A 6 -19.80 -0.71 33.39
N VAL A 7 -19.59 -2.02 33.36
CA VAL A 7 -18.85 -2.70 32.28
C VAL A 7 -19.71 -2.90 31.03
N TRP A 8 -21.01 -3.09 31.21
CA TRP A 8 -21.92 -3.30 30.06
C TRP A 8 -22.27 -2.02 29.29
N THR A 9 -22.17 -0.87 29.91
CA THR A 9 -22.45 0.43 29.24
C THR A 9 -21.30 0.87 28.34
N LEU A 10 -20.08 0.41 28.59
CA LEU A 10 -18.90 0.77 27.76
C LEU A 10 -18.83 -0.07 26.45
N ILE A 11 -19.44 -1.27 26.45
CA ILE A 11 -19.43 -2.16 25.27
C ILE A 11 -20.51 -1.77 24.25
N LEU A 12 -21.57 -1.09 24.67
CA LEU A 12 -22.69 -0.71 23.79
C LEU A 12 -22.46 0.60 23.01
N LEU A 13 -21.41 1.37 23.32
CA LEU A 13 -21.10 2.62 22.60
C LEU A 13 -20.22 2.43 21.34
N VAL A 14 -19.77 1.21 21.04
CA VAL A 14 -18.92 0.90 19.88
C VAL A 14 -19.71 0.40 18.67
N ALA A 15 -21.00 0.17 18.79
CA ALA A 15 -21.82 -0.45 17.73
C ALA A 15 -22.93 0.46 17.20
N ALA A 16 -22.60 1.71 16.84
CA ALA A 16 -23.46 2.48 15.93
C ALA A 16 -22.83 2.44 14.52
N PRO A 17 -23.31 1.59 13.58
CA PRO A 17 -22.95 1.76 12.18
C PRO A 17 -23.61 3.06 11.71
N GLY A 18 -22.81 4.10 11.54
CA GLY A 18 -23.24 5.27 10.81
C GLY A 18 -23.70 4.84 9.42
N LEU A 19 -24.93 5.09 9.08
CA LEU A 19 -25.48 4.97 7.73
C LEU A 19 -24.73 5.96 6.84
N CYS A 20 -23.54 5.59 6.36
CA CYS A 20 -22.84 6.33 5.32
C CYS A 20 -23.54 6.04 3.99
N VAL A 21 -24.20 7.03 3.45
CA VAL A 21 -24.65 7.05 2.05
C VAL A 21 -23.40 6.80 1.18
N ALA A 22 -23.45 5.77 0.38
CA ALA A 22 -22.35 5.38 -0.50
C ALA A 22 -22.12 6.46 -1.56
N GLN A 23 -21.16 7.36 -1.32
CA GLN A 23 -20.66 8.29 -2.31
C GLN A 23 -19.49 7.63 -3.06
N ALA A 24 -19.36 7.91 -4.37
CA ALA A 24 -18.21 7.48 -5.15
C ALA A 24 -16.92 7.91 -4.44
N VAL A 25 -16.01 6.97 -4.22
CA VAL A 25 -14.77 7.21 -3.46
C VAL A 25 -13.87 8.19 -4.19
N CYS A 26 -13.77 8.05 -5.53
CA CYS A 26 -13.01 8.93 -6.40
C CYS A 26 -13.97 9.51 -7.46
N PRO A 27 -14.64 10.64 -7.17
CA PRO A 27 -15.60 11.22 -8.08
C PRO A 27 -14.92 11.64 -9.39
N LEU A 28 -15.58 11.36 -10.51
CA LEU A 28 -15.11 11.70 -11.85
C LEU A 28 -15.41 13.17 -12.25
N ASN A 29 -16.25 13.85 -11.48
CA ASN A 29 -16.87 15.13 -11.87
C ASN A 29 -16.13 16.37 -11.36
N GLY A 30 -14.81 16.45 -11.52
CA GLY A 30 -14.07 17.69 -11.30
C GLY A 30 -13.87 18.12 -9.84
N VAL A 31 -14.54 17.52 -8.88
CA VAL A 31 -14.26 17.72 -7.45
C VAL A 31 -13.26 16.69 -7.02
N GLY A 32 -11.97 17.05 -6.99
CA GLY A 32 -10.90 16.14 -6.56
C GLY A 32 -11.20 15.57 -5.18
N SER A 33 -11.26 14.25 -5.07
CA SER A 33 -11.32 13.59 -3.77
C SER A 33 -10.03 13.87 -3.01
N ARG A 34 -10.12 14.32 -1.76
CA ARG A 34 -8.94 14.51 -0.90
C ARG A 34 -8.37 13.21 -0.33
N LYS A 35 -8.86 12.06 -0.78
CA LYS A 35 -8.46 10.74 -0.30
C LYS A 35 -7.18 10.28 -1.00
N LEU A 36 -6.24 9.66 -0.27
CA LEU A 36 -4.96 9.20 -0.84
C LEU A 36 -5.14 8.13 -1.91
N ILE A 37 -6.14 7.26 -1.76
CA ILE A 37 -6.45 6.21 -2.74
C ILE A 37 -6.79 6.75 -4.12
N CYS A 38 -7.25 8.00 -4.20
CA CYS A 38 -7.61 8.66 -5.46
C CYS A 38 -6.45 9.38 -6.13
N MET A 39 -5.33 9.60 -5.46
CA MET A 39 -4.20 10.37 -6.02
C MET A 39 -3.64 9.76 -7.29
N LEU A 40 -3.41 8.44 -7.32
CA LEU A 40 -2.90 7.76 -8.51
C LEU A 40 -3.94 7.71 -9.64
N PRO A 41 -5.20 7.27 -9.41
CA PRO A 41 -6.22 7.31 -10.45
C PRO A 41 -6.50 8.70 -11.03
N GLN A 42 -6.30 9.76 -10.23
CA GLN A 42 -6.52 11.15 -10.62
C GLN A 42 -5.24 11.88 -11.03
N ALA A 43 -4.10 11.19 -11.11
CA ALA A 43 -2.80 11.80 -11.40
C ALA A 43 -2.68 12.42 -12.81
N LEU A 44 -3.65 12.19 -13.70
CA LEU A 44 -3.78 12.82 -15.00
C LEU A 44 -4.99 13.77 -15.08
N GLY A 45 -5.45 14.28 -13.94
CA GLY A 45 -6.63 15.13 -13.79
C GLY A 45 -7.81 14.39 -13.18
N SER A 46 -8.64 15.12 -12.39
CA SER A 46 -9.78 14.55 -11.67
C SER A 46 -10.89 14.01 -12.58
N SER A 47 -10.95 14.49 -13.82
CA SER A 47 -11.92 14.09 -14.84
C SER A 47 -11.33 13.13 -15.89
N GLY A 48 -10.12 12.60 -15.65
CA GLY A 48 -9.35 11.96 -16.71
C GLY A 48 -8.90 12.99 -17.73
N PHE A 49 -8.38 12.56 -18.87
CA PHE A 49 -8.17 13.48 -19.98
C PHE A 49 -9.51 14.03 -20.45
N ASN A 50 -9.80 15.27 -20.07
CA ASN A 50 -10.87 16.04 -20.70
C ASN A 50 -10.42 16.34 -22.10
N TYR A 51 -10.91 15.55 -23.04
CA TYR A 51 -10.71 15.85 -24.46
C TYR A 51 -11.48 17.13 -24.77
N ALA A 52 -10.77 18.17 -25.14
CA ALA A 52 -11.37 19.42 -25.58
C ALA A 52 -12.22 19.29 -26.84
N LEU A 53 -12.30 18.12 -27.42
CA LEU A 53 -13.11 17.78 -28.56
C LEU A 53 -14.56 17.57 -28.11
N PHE A 54 -15.39 18.59 -28.13
CA PHE A 54 -16.86 18.50 -28.07
C PHE A 54 -17.55 18.29 -26.72
N GLY A 55 -16.93 18.57 -25.60
CA GLY A 55 -17.65 18.50 -24.31
C GLY A 55 -18.17 17.10 -23.94
N ILE A 56 -17.74 16.07 -24.60
CA ILE A 56 -18.12 14.68 -24.34
C ILE A 56 -17.12 14.09 -23.36
N LEU A 57 -17.46 14.28 -22.10
CA LEU A 57 -16.72 13.81 -20.95
C LEU A 57 -17.16 12.39 -20.60
N ASN A 58 -16.56 11.38 -21.17
CA ASN A 58 -16.57 10.06 -20.57
C ASN A 58 -15.16 9.73 -20.07
N SER A 59 -14.78 10.42 -19.00
CA SER A 59 -13.59 10.12 -18.22
C SER A 59 -13.74 8.77 -17.55
N ARG A 60 -13.41 7.70 -18.27
CA ARG A 60 -13.14 6.43 -17.58
C ARG A 60 -11.72 6.53 -17.04
N PRO A 61 -11.52 6.34 -15.74
CA PRO A 61 -10.19 6.28 -15.16
C PRO A 61 -9.41 5.16 -15.82
N PHE A 62 -8.13 5.41 -16.08
CA PHE A 62 -7.26 4.46 -16.73
C PHE A 62 -7.22 3.15 -15.96
N PRO A 63 -7.63 2.02 -16.51
CA PRO A 63 -7.72 0.75 -15.80
C PRO A 63 -6.35 0.29 -15.26
N ASN A 64 -5.25 0.76 -15.83
CA ASN A 64 -3.90 0.34 -15.48
C ASN A 64 -3.31 1.06 -14.26
N ILE A 65 -3.87 2.18 -13.80
CA ILE A 65 -3.37 2.92 -12.62
C ILE A 65 -3.96 2.39 -11.30
N LYS A 66 -5.22 1.93 -11.34
CA LYS A 66 -5.91 1.37 -10.17
C LYS A 66 -5.11 0.28 -9.48
N PRO A 67 -4.53 -0.72 -10.17
CA PRO A 67 -3.75 -1.77 -9.53
C PRO A 67 -2.48 -1.28 -8.82
N ILE A 68 -1.84 -0.21 -9.29
CA ILE A 68 -0.71 0.41 -8.56
C ILE A 68 -1.20 0.97 -7.22
N SER A 69 -2.34 1.66 -7.22
CA SER A 69 -2.97 2.13 -5.99
C SER A 69 -3.34 0.98 -5.05
N GLN A 70 -3.82 -0.14 -5.59
CA GLN A 70 -4.11 -1.36 -4.84
C GLN A 70 -2.84 -1.97 -4.22
N ALA A 71 -1.75 -2.09 -4.99
CA ALA A 71 -0.48 -2.62 -4.51
C ALA A 71 0.10 -1.73 -3.39
N VAL A 72 0.05 -0.41 -3.56
CA VAL A 72 0.46 0.57 -2.53
C VAL A 72 -0.41 0.43 -1.28
N GLY A 73 -1.72 0.49 -1.41
CA GLY A 73 -2.67 0.45 -0.29
C GLY A 73 -2.60 -0.86 0.49
N THR A 74 -2.57 -2.00 -0.21
CA THR A 74 -2.43 -3.31 0.41
C THR A 74 -1.13 -3.40 1.21
N ARG A 75 -0.02 -2.89 0.68
CA ARG A 75 1.26 -2.93 1.39
C ARG A 75 1.29 -2.02 2.60
N LEU A 76 0.76 -0.80 2.48
CA LEU A 76 0.71 0.14 3.59
C LEU A 76 -0.17 -0.35 4.76
N SER A 77 -1.24 -1.06 4.46
CA SER A 77 -2.11 -1.67 5.48
C SER A 77 -1.47 -2.85 6.22
N GLN A 78 -0.34 -3.35 5.74
CA GLN A 78 0.32 -4.58 6.22
C GLN A 78 1.81 -4.36 6.54
N LEU A 79 2.17 -3.17 7.00
CA LEU A 79 3.54 -2.85 7.40
C LEU A 79 4.01 -3.76 8.55
N PRO A 80 5.29 -4.15 8.58
CA PRO A 80 5.85 -4.93 9.67
C PRO A 80 5.80 -4.16 10.99
N THR A 81 5.38 -4.81 12.05
CA THR A 81 5.33 -4.23 13.40
C THR A 81 6.26 -5.00 14.32
N ALA A 82 6.93 -4.31 15.24
CA ALA A 82 7.70 -4.97 16.29
C ALA A 82 6.78 -5.83 17.18
N SER A 83 7.35 -6.85 17.83
CA SER A 83 6.59 -7.72 18.71
C SER A 83 6.10 -6.98 19.96
N PRO A 84 4.81 -7.11 20.32
CA PRO A 84 4.24 -6.49 21.50
C PRO A 84 4.71 -7.13 22.83
N SER A 85 5.27 -8.34 22.81
CA SER A 85 5.72 -9.04 24.02
C SER A 85 7.24 -9.11 24.17
N SER A 86 7.96 -8.35 23.37
CA SER A 86 9.42 -8.30 23.40
C SER A 86 9.94 -7.52 24.62
N GLY A 87 9.75 -8.04 25.79
CA GLY A 87 10.14 -7.41 27.04
C GLY A 87 10.95 -8.32 27.96
N ILE A 88 11.00 -7.95 29.23
CA ILE A 88 11.62 -8.75 30.28
C ILE A 88 10.80 -10.02 30.48
N SER A 89 11.41 -11.19 30.31
CA SER A 89 10.77 -12.45 30.69
C SER A 89 10.96 -12.66 32.20
N LEU A 90 9.92 -13.11 32.88
CA LEU A 90 9.96 -13.50 34.27
C LEU A 90 9.90 -15.02 34.34
N THR A 91 10.84 -15.63 35.05
CA THR A 91 10.84 -17.07 35.34
C THR A 91 10.29 -17.27 36.75
N TYR A 92 9.43 -18.25 36.95
CA TYR A 92 8.97 -18.61 38.28
C TYR A 92 10.07 -19.37 39.01
N ASP A 93 10.57 -18.80 40.10
CA ASP A 93 11.50 -19.46 41.01
C ASP A 93 10.69 -20.29 42.00
N THR A 94 10.84 -21.61 41.94
CA THR A 94 10.14 -22.54 42.83
C THR A 94 10.61 -22.44 44.25
N ALA A 95 11.88 -22.04 44.48
CA ALA A 95 12.45 -21.90 45.83
C ALA A 95 11.93 -20.61 46.53
N LEU A 96 11.86 -19.51 45.76
CA LEU A 96 11.38 -18.23 46.25
C LEU A 96 9.85 -18.09 46.16
N LYS A 97 9.16 -19.06 45.52
CA LYS A 97 7.70 -19.03 45.27
C LYS A 97 7.24 -17.71 44.64
N THR A 98 8.09 -17.07 43.86
CA THR A 98 7.81 -15.79 43.23
C THR A 98 8.40 -15.73 41.81
N PHE A 99 7.89 -14.78 41.01
CA PHE A 99 8.48 -14.50 39.73
C PHE A 99 9.71 -13.61 39.88
N VAL A 100 10.85 -14.12 39.48
CA VAL A 100 12.10 -13.35 39.38
C VAL A 100 12.36 -12.99 37.90
N PRO A 101 13.00 -11.85 37.63
CA PRO A 101 13.52 -11.60 36.32
C PRO A 101 14.31 -12.82 35.84
N SER A 102 14.02 -13.35 34.67
CA SER A 102 14.79 -14.47 34.13
C SER A 102 16.28 -14.18 34.30
N THR A 103 17.02 -15.14 34.84
CA THR A 103 18.47 -15.05 34.96
C THR A 103 19.16 -15.01 33.61
N ASP A 104 18.40 -15.29 32.53
CA ASP A 104 18.86 -15.06 31.19
C ASP A 104 18.99 -13.56 30.92
N ASP A 105 20.22 -13.12 30.80
CA ASP A 105 20.57 -11.72 30.49
C ASP A 105 20.03 -11.25 29.12
N ASN A 106 19.26 -12.08 28.42
CA ASN A 106 18.76 -11.86 27.07
C ASN A 106 17.43 -11.12 27.06
N LEU A 107 17.41 -9.91 26.48
CA LEU A 107 16.24 -9.02 26.40
C LEU A 107 15.25 -9.37 25.27
N GLY A 108 15.54 -10.39 24.45
CA GLY A 108 14.65 -10.96 23.43
C GLY A 108 14.65 -10.29 22.08
N PRO A 109 13.87 -10.88 21.15
CA PRO A 109 13.77 -10.44 19.77
C PRO A 109 13.14 -9.05 19.63
N ILE A 110 13.28 -8.45 18.45
CA ILE A 110 12.67 -7.16 18.14
C ILE A 110 11.42 -7.37 17.26
N PHE A 111 11.53 -8.13 16.19
CA PHE A 111 10.40 -8.46 15.29
C PHE A 111 9.80 -9.83 15.58
N GLY A 112 10.62 -10.82 15.93
CA GLY A 112 10.13 -12.13 16.34
C GLY A 112 9.46 -12.10 17.71
N GLU A 113 8.62 -13.08 17.98
CA GLU A 113 7.92 -13.26 19.24
C GLU A 113 8.69 -14.24 20.13
N ARG A 114 8.52 -14.14 21.44
CA ARG A 114 8.96 -15.16 22.41
C ARG A 114 7.83 -16.10 22.75
N ALA A 115 8.17 -17.37 22.98
CA ALA A 115 7.20 -18.34 23.47
C ALA A 115 6.76 -18.02 24.92
N SER A 116 7.65 -17.44 25.74
CA SER A 116 7.32 -17.07 27.13
C SER A 116 6.31 -15.92 27.19
N THR A 117 5.45 -15.95 28.21
CA THR A 117 4.54 -14.86 28.57
C THR A 117 5.24 -13.85 29.51
N ILE A 118 4.62 -12.70 29.73
CA ILE A 118 5.09 -11.71 30.71
C ILE A 118 4.83 -12.13 32.18
N GLY A 119 4.08 -13.21 32.39
CA GLY A 119 3.70 -13.70 33.72
C GLY A 119 2.38 -13.11 34.25
N PRO A 120 1.77 -13.73 35.27
CA PRO A 120 0.46 -13.35 35.77
C PRO A 120 0.46 -11.96 36.40
N HIS A 121 -0.64 -11.22 36.14
CA HIS A 121 -0.91 -9.89 36.68
C HIS A 121 0.17 -8.84 36.40
N LYS A 122 0.98 -9.06 35.35
CA LYS A 122 1.96 -8.09 34.87
C LYS A 122 1.37 -7.28 33.71
N LEU A 123 1.76 -6.01 33.69
CA LEU A 123 1.39 -5.10 32.61
C LEU A 123 2.65 -4.62 31.91
N PHE A 124 2.67 -4.77 30.59
CA PHE A 124 3.71 -4.22 29.72
C PHE A 124 3.12 -3.09 28.90
N PHE A 125 3.84 -1.98 28.86
CA PHE A 125 3.58 -0.87 27.96
C PHE A 125 4.80 -0.65 27.08
N GLY A 126 4.57 -0.52 25.77
CA GLY A 126 5.61 -0.26 24.78
C GLY A 126 5.21 0.84 23.82
N PHE A 127 6.22 1.49 23.32
CA PHE A 127 6.11 2.47 22.25
C PHE A 127 7.20 2.21 21.23
N SER A 128 6.88 2.25 19.93
CA SER A 128 7.86 2.25 18.86
C SER A 128 7.54 3.27 17.80
N TYR A 129 8.58 3.79 17.18
CA TYR A 129 8.54 4.65 16.01
C TYR A 129 9.27 3.97 14.87
N GLN A 130 8.68 3.98 13.68
CA GLN A 130 9.27 3.49 12.43
C GLN A 130 9.10 4.54 11.35
N TYR A 131 10.12 4.65 10.49
CA TYR A 131 10.07 5.54 9.35
C TYR A 131 10.31 4.79 8.05
N PHE A 132 9.34 4.85 7.14
CA PHE A 132 9.41 4.26 5.83
C PHE A 132 9.55 5.36 4.78
N ASN A 133 10.59 5.27 3.96
CA ASN A 133 10.75 6.05 2.75
C ASN A 133 10.81 5.07 1.58
N PHE A 134 9.69 4.90 0.89
CA PHE A 134 9.59 3.91 -0.18
C PHE A 134 10.28 4.43 -1.43
N ASP A 135 11.06 3.57 -2.07
CA ASP A 135 11.90 3.89 -3.23
C ASP A 135 11.57 3.05 -4.47
N SER A 136 10.93 1.89 -4.29
CA SER A 136 10.64 0.98 -5.39
C SER A 136 9.37 0.14 -5.16
N ILE A 137 8.77 -0.33 -6.25
CA ILE A 137 7.68 -1.29 -6.28
C ILE A 137 8.00 -2.38 -7.30
N ASP A 138 8.08 -3.64 -6.86
CA ASP A 138 8.40 -4.81 -7.70
C ASP A 138 9.66 -4.61 -8.56
N GLY A 139 10.69 -3.97 -8.01
CA GLY A 139 11.94 -3.66 -8.70
C GLY A 139 11.92 -2.38 -9.55
N HIS A 140 10.76 -1.79 -9.80
CA HIS A 140 10.65 -0.50 -10.49
C HIS A 140 10.83 0.65 -9.51
N LYS A 141 11.64 1.63 -9.88
CA LYS A 141 11.80 2.83 -9.07
C LYS A 141 10.51 3.64 -9.07
N LEU A 142 10.13 4.19 -7.91
CA LEU A 142 8.93 5.00 -7.77
C LEU A 142 9.05 6.38 -8.46
N ASP A 143 10.26 6.85 -8.71
CA ASP A 143 10.53 8.15 -9.36
C ASP A 143 10.41 8.11 -10.90
N SER A 144 10.15 6.94 -11.51
CA SER A 144 10.12 6.78 -12.97
C SER A 144 9.31 5.57 -13.43
N ILE A 145 8.04 5.47 -13.01
CA ILE A 145 7.16 4.40 -13.46
C ILE A 145 6.55 4.76 -14.82
N PRO A 146 6.91 4.05 -15.91
CA PRO A 146 6.30 4.29 -17.20
C PRO A 146 4.89 3.71 -17.24
N LEU A 147 3.93 4.49 -17.74
CA LEU A 147 2.54 4.04 -17.92
C LEU A 147 1.98 4.63 -19.20
N SER A 148 2.24 3.97 -20.32
CA SER A 148 1.77 4.41 -21.62
C SER A 148 0.46 3.70 -21.99
N PHE A 149 -0.39 4.35 -22.77
CA PHE A 149 -1.68 3.81 -23.18
C PHE A 149 -2.12 4.43 -24.51
N HIS A 150 -2.90 3.67 -25.29
CA HIS A 150 -3.57 4.16 -26.49
C HIS A 150 -4.83 4.94 -26.15
N ALA A 151 -5.29 5.79 -27.08
CA ALA A 151 -6.60 6.41 -27.01
C ALA A 151 -7.70 5.33 -26.88
N ASN A 152 -8.73 5.61 -26.07
CA ASN A 152 -9.78 4.61 -25.84
C ASN A 152 -10.75 4.56 -27.04
N PRO A 153 -10.90 3.41 -27.71
CA PRO A 153 -11.72 3.25 -28.90
C PRO A 153 -13.24 3.47 -28.69
N ILE A 154 -13.72 3.40 -27.45
CA ILE A 154 -15.16 3.50 -27.13
C ILE A 154 -15.75 4.89 -27.47
N LEU A 155 -14.92 5.90 -27.68
CA LEU A 155 -15.39 7.24 -27.99
C LEU A 155 -15.95 7.39 -29.39
N ALA A 156 -15.57 6.54 -30.35
CA ALA A 156 -16.04 6.60 -31.73
C ALA A 156 -17.55 6.35 -31.91
N SER A 157 -18.17 5.57 -31.00
CA SER A 157 -19.61 5.30 -31.05
C SER A 157 -20.50 6.49 -30.69
N PHE A 158 -19.92 7.60 -30.19
CA PHE A 158 -20.64 8.82 -29.82
C PHE A 158 -20.59 9.91 -30.90
N PHE A 159 -19.81 9.75 -31.94
CA PHE A 159 -19.79 10.72 -33.05
C PHE A 159 -20.98 10.48 -34.01
N PRO A 160 -21.82 11.47 -34.24
CA PRO A 160 -22.87 11.34 -35.24
C PRO A 160 -22.26 11.13 -36.61
N PRO A 161 -22.90 10.34 -37.50
CA PRO A 161 -22.42 10.07 -38.89
C PRO A 161 -22.14 11.32 -39.74
N SER A 162 -22.62 12.49 -39.30
CA SER A 162 -22.39 13.77 -39.99
C SER A 162 -20.97 14.32 -39.83
N PHE A 163 -20.13 13.73 -38.98
CA PHE A 163 -18.71 14.04 -38.86
C PHE A 163 -17.79 13.19 -39.72
N ASP A 164 -18.33 12.43 -40.65
CA ASP A 164 -17.58 11.75 -41.70
C ASP A 164 -16.87 12.78 -42.58
N THR A 165 -15.71 13.23 -42.11
CA THR A 165 -14.77 13.88 -43.03
C THR A 165 -14.10 12.80 -43.86
N PRO A 166 -13.75 13.08 -45.13
CA PRO A 166 -13.11 12.09 -46.02
C PRO A 166 -11.84 11.45 -45.44
N ALA A 167 -11.19 12.12 -44.49
CA ALA A 167 -9.95 11.67 -43.87
C ALA A 167 -10.13 10.80 -42.61
N CYS A 168 -11.33 10.79 -42.02
CA CYS A 168 -11.72 9.88 -40.96
C CYS A 168 -12.74 8.86 -41.47
N ASN A 169 -12.72 8.60 -42.74
CA ASN A 169 -13.67 7.72 -43.40
C ASN A 169 -13.38 6.26 -43.07
N THR A 170 -14.45 5.49 -42.90
CA THR A 170 -14.44 4.06 -42.55
C THR A 170 -13.73 3.16 -43.55
N THR A 171 -13.31 3.68 -44.69
CA THR A 171 -12.58 2.93 -45.75
C THR A 171 -11.10 2.71 -45.43
N GLY A 172 -10.53 3.36 -44.44
CA GLY A 172 -9.13 3.20 -44.02
C GLY A 172 -8.90 2.11 -42.95
N PHE A 173 -9.90 1.26 -42.65
CA PHE A 173 -9.76 0.18 -41.69
C PHE A 173 -9.07 -1.04 -42.29
N PRO A 174 -8.14 -1.67 -41.53
CA PRO A 174 -7.60 -2.96 -41.92
C PRO A 174 -8.73 -3.97 -42.13
N ALA A 175 -8.65 -4.73 -43.23
CA ALA A 175 -9.62 -5.78 -43.58
C ALA A 175 -9.61 -6.96 -42.54
N ASP A 176 -8.74 -6.93 -41.54
CA ASP A 176 -8.58 -7.97 -40.52
C ASP A 176 -9.53 -7.84 -39.33
N GLY A 177 -10.41 -6.84 -39.32
CA GLY A 177 -11.40 -6.65 -38.29
C GLY A 177 -10.82 -6.19 -36.92
N SER A 178 -9.56 -5.80 -36.88
CA SER A 178 -8.91 -5.26 -35.65
C SER A 178 -9.31 -3.80 -35.37
N TYR A 179 -10.56 -3.49 -35.59
CA TYR A 179 -11.14 -2.18 -35.42
C TYR A 179 -11.23 -1.80 -33.92
N ASP A 180 -10.52 -0.77 -33.56
CA ASP A 180 -10.55 -0.22 -32.19
C ASP A 180 -11.59 0.88 -31.96
N GLY A 181 -12.45 1.15 -32.96
CA GLY A 181 -13.56 2.09 -32.86
C GLY A 181 -13.21 3.57 -32.96
N SER A 182 -11.95 3.95 -33.14
CA SER A 182 -11.51 5.35 -33.21
C SER A 182 -10.81 5.64 -34.55
N PRO A 183 -11.56 5.96 -35.62
CA PRO A 183 -11.01 6.07 -36.97
C PRO A 183 -9.92 7.14 -37.11
N CYS A 184 -10.02 8.23 -36.34
CA CYS A 184 -9.16 9.40 -36.50
C CYS A 184 -7.91 9.42 -35.62
N PHE A 185 -7.94 8.71 -34.50
CA PHE A 185 -6.88 8.81 -33.49
C PHE A 185 -6.41 7.45 -32.96
N SER A 186 -6.69 6.39 -33.68
CA SER A 186 -6.38 5.00 -33.29
C SER A 186 -4.88 4.75 -33.06
N ARG A 187 -4.03 5.52 -33.74
CA ARG A 187 -2.58 5.41 -33.67
C ARG A 187 -1.95 6.34 -32.68
N ASP A 188 -2.72 7.30 -32.16
CA ASP A 188 -2.23 8.22 -31.12
C ASP A 188 -2.12 7.48 -29.80
N TYR A 189 -1.07 7.77 -29.05
CA TYR A 189 -0.90 7.24 -27.72
C TYR A 189 -0.39 8.31 -26.76
N VAL A 190 -0.58 8.05 -25.47
CA VAL A 190 -0.07 8.91 -24.42
C VAL A 190 1.06 8.17 -23.71
N LYS A 191 2.22 8.76 -23.73
CA LYS A 191 3.39 8.32 -22.95
C LYS A 191 3.39 9.05 -21.64
N THR A 192 3.34 8.33 -20.53
CA THR A 192 3.43 8.93 -19.19
C THR A 192 4.57 8.35 -18.39
N SER A 193 5.12 9.18 -17.49
CA SER A 193 6.06 8.77 -16.47
C SER A 193 5.57 9.32 -15.13
N TYR A 194 5.43 8.44 -14.14
CA TYR A 194 5.03 8.81 -12.79
C TYR A 194 6.24 8.88 -11.87
N ASP A 195 6.37 9.99 -11.17
CA ASP A 195 7.24 10.17 -10.01
C ASP A 195 6.37 10.15 -8.76
N ILE A 196 6.55 9.10 -7.94
CA ILE A 196 5.78 8.86 -6.72
C ILE A 196 6.71 8.94 -5.52
N SER A 197 6.53 9.94 -4.68
CA SER A 197 7.18 10.03 -3.37
C SER A 197 6.22 9.57 -2.29
N LEU A 198 6.57 8.49 -1.57
CA LEU A 198 5.73 7.91 -0.52
C LEU A 198 6.53 7.73 0.75
N LYS A 199 6.09 8.40 1.82
CA LYS A 199 6.74 8.38 3.13
C LYS A 199 5.72 8.09 4.23
N VAL A 200 6.09 7.24 5.19
CA VAL A 200 5.22 6.91 6.32
C VAL A 200 6.00 7.04 7.62
N ASN A 201 5.45 7.83 8.54
CA ASN A 201 5.86 7.83 9.95
C ASN A 201 4.83 6.99 10.71
N GLN A 202 5.26 5.92 11.35
CA GLN A 202 4.39 5.04 12.11
C GLN A 202 4.79 5.02 13.58
N TYR A 203 3.84 5.32 14.45
CA TYR A 203 3.94 5.28 15.90
C TYR A 203 3.05 4.15 16.39
N ILE A 204 3.60 3.21 17.17
CA ILE A 204 2.82 2.06 17.66
C ILE A 204 2.90 2.02 19.16
N PHE A 205 1.75 1.98 19.81
CA PHE A 205 1.59 1.80 21.24
C PHE A 205 1.21 0.34 21.50
N TYR A 206 1.94 -0.30 22.40
CA TYR A 206 1.72 -1.69 22.80
C TYR A 206 1.24 -1.74 24.23
N LEU A 207 0.27 -2.59 24.48
CA LEU A 207 -0.22 -2.93 25.79
C LEU A 207 -0.33 -4.45 25.89
N THR A 208 0.34 -5.07 26.88
CA THR A 208 0.22 -6.51 27.10
C THR A 208 -0.09 -6.76 28.57
N TYR A 209 -1.06 -7.64 28.81
CA TYR A 209 -1.44 -8.07 30.16
C TYR A 209 -1.36 -9.58 30.30
N GLY A 210 -0.60 -10.05 31.28
CA GLY A 210 -0.51 -11.46 31.63
C GLY A 210 -1.69 -11.88 32.49
N LEU A 211 -2.59 -12.68 31.94
CA LEU A 211 -3.75 -13.21 32.66
C LEU A 211 -3.37 -14.37 33.56
N THR A 212 -2.52 -15.26 33.05
CA THR A 212 -2.01 -16.42 33.78
C THR A 212 -0.50 -16.58 33.53
N ARG A 213 0.10 -17.64 34.05
CA ARG A 213 1.50 -17.99 33.72
C ARG A 213 1.69 -18.31 32.26
N HIS A 214 0.68 -18.89 31.63
CA HIS A 214 0.76 -19.40 30.27
C HIS A 214 -0.07 -18.62 29.27
N PHE A 215 -0.87 -17.64 29.71
CA PHE A 215 -1.79 -16.90 28.84
C PHE A 215 -1.66 -15.39 29.00
N GLU A 216 -1.49 -14.69 27.90
CA GLU A 216 -1.46 -13.23 27.84
C GLU A 216 -2.28 -12.69 26.69
N VAL A 217 -2.75 -11.46 26.84
CA VAL A 217 -3.46 -10.69 25.82
C VAL A 217 -2.71 -9.40 25.57
N SER A 218 -2.57 -9.04 24.30
CA SER A 218 -1.87 -7.83 23.87
C SER A 218 -2.72 -7.02 22.91
N ALA A 219 -2.47 -5.72 22.88
CA ALA A 219 -2.99 -4.81 21.87
C ALA A 219 -1.84 -4.01 21.28
N ALA A 220 -1.84 -3.85 19.96
CA ALA A 220 -0.97 -2.92 19.24
C ALA A 220 -1.84 -1.88 18.54
N ILE A 221 -1.61 -0.60 18.85
CA ILE A 221 -2.41 0.53 18.39
C ILE A 221 -1.50 1.42 17.54
N PRO A 222 -1.54 1.30 16.20
CA PRO A 222 -0.73 2.12 15.32
C PRO A 222 -1.39 3.47 15.04
N VAL A 223 -0.60 4.52 15.03
CA VAL A 223 -0.94 5.84 14.52
C VAL A 223 0.05 6.16 13.41
N SER A 224 -0.44 6.44 12.22
CA SER A 224 0.41 6.65 11.05
C SER A 224 0.19 8.03 10.43
N ASN A 225 1.29 8.65 9.97
CA ASN A 225 1.26 9.80 9.09
C ASN A 225 1.77 9.36 7.71
N VAL A 226 0.87 9.29 6.74
CA VAL A 226 1.16 8.93 5.36
C VAL A 226 1.27 10.21 4.53
N ARG A 227 2.41 10.39 3.86
CA ARG A 227 2.67 11.49 2.93
C ARG A 227 2.91 10.93 1.56
N MET A 228 2.12 11.36 0.60
CA MET A 228 2.21 10.93 -0.78
C MET A 228 2.25 12.15 -1.70
N SER A 229 3.20 12.17 -2.62
CA SER A 229 3.27 13.14 -3.71
C SER A 229 3.38 12.38 -5.02
N VAL A 230 2.61 12.80 -6.00
CA VAL A 230 2.60 12.21 -7.34
C VAL A 230 2.81 13.32 -8.35
N VAL A 231 3.80 13.17 -9.20
CA VAL A 231 4.02 14.01 -10.38
C VAL A 231 3.93 13.12 -11.62
N SER A 232 3.04 13.46 -12.54
CA SER A 232 2.83 12.75 -13.79
C SER A 232 3.25 13.63 -14.95
N HIS A 233 4.24 13.19 -15.70
CA HIS A 233 4.62 13.80 -16.97
C HIS A 233 3.92 13.03 -18.09
N ALA A 234 3.10 13.71 -18.87
CA ALA A 234 2.33 13.11 -19.94
C ALA A 234 2.65 13.80 -21.26
N THR A 235 2.93 13.00 -22.29
CA THR A 235 3.16 13.46 -23.67
C THR A 235 2.25 12.70 -24.60
N ILE A 236 1.43 13.40 -25.37
CA ILE A 236 0.64 12.82 -26.46
C ILE A 236 1.53 12.69 -27.69
N VAL A 237 1.63 11.49 -28.24
CA VAL A 237 2.33 11.21 -29.49
C VAL A 237 1.30 11.09 -30.60
N PRO A 238 1.24 12.11 -31.50
CA PRO A 238 0.23 12.19 -32.54
C PRO A 238 0.67 11.40 -33.78
N ASN A 239 0.36 10.10 -33.81
CA ASN A 239 0.70 9.21 -34.92
C ASN A 239 -0.38 9.14 -35.98
N SER A 240 -1.61 9.55 -35.69
CA SER A 240 -2.72 9.57 -36.63
C SER A 240 -2.60 10.74 -37.59
N PHE A 241 -2.91 10.53 -38.85
CA PHE A 241 -2.91 11.60 -39.86
C PHE A 241 -4.01 12.62 -39.53
N ALA A 242 -3.65 13.91 -39.48
CA ALA A 242 -4.61 14.98 -39.33
C ALA A 242 -4.65 15.78 -40.66
N PRO A 243 -5.72 15.70 -41.42
CA PRO A 243 -5.84 16.56 -42.61
C PRO A 243 -5.94 18.02 -42.20
N VAL A 244 -5.64 18.89 -43.13
CA VAL A 244 -5.52 20.35 -43.13
C VAL A 244 -6.51 21.10 -42.18
N PRO A 245 -6.19 22.30 -41.65
CA PRO A 245 -7.08 23.14 -40.82
C PRO A 245 -8.51 23.26 -41.37
N PRO A 246 -9.55 23.18 -40.52
CA PRO A 246 -9.61 23.44 -39.08
C PRO A 246 -9.43 22.24 -38.13
N PHE A 247 -9.13 21.05 -38.64
CA PHE A 247 -9.08 19.79 -37.87
C PHE A 247 -7.91 19.72 -36.87
N VAL A 248 -6.86 20.54 -37.04
CA VAL A 248 -5.75 20.65 -36.07
C VAL A 248 -6.24 21.09 -34.68
N LEU A 249 -7.32 21.90 -34.62
CA LEU A 249 -7.94 22.32 -33.37
C LEU A 249 -8.71 21.17 -32.67
N ASN A 250 -9.09 20.19 -33.44
CA ASN A 250 -9.84 19.01 -32.95
C ASN A 250 -8.93 17.84 -32.62
N ARG A 251 -7.62 18.01 -32.70
CA ARG A 251 -6.66 16.99 -32.34
C ARG A 251 -6.59 16.85 -30.85
N TYR A 252 -6.41 15.63 -30.44
CA TYR A 252 -6.10 15.25 -29.07
C TYR A 252 -4.97 16.12 -28.47
N ASN A 253 -5.23 16.89 -27.45
CA ASN A 253 -4.23 17.77 -26.86
C ASN A 253 -4.60 18.22 -25.45
N PHE A 254 -3.62 18.73 -24.71
CA PHE A 254 -3.80 19.24 -23.33
C PHE A 254 -4.23 20.70 -23.29
N PHE A 255 -4.35 21.39 -24.40
CA PHE A 255 -4.76 22.80 -24.40
C PHE A 255 -6.22 22.92 -24.00
N GLN A 256 -6.46 23.47 -22.83
CA GLN A 256 -7.78 23.91 -22.38
C GLN A 256 -7.67 25.22 -21.62
N PRO A 257 -8.17 26.32 -22.18
CA PRO A 257 -8.20 27.62 -21.50
C PRO A 257 -9.01 27.60 -20.21
N GLN A 258 -9.90 26.61 -20.02
CA GLN A 258 -10.77 26.49 -18.86
C GLN A 258 -10.22 25.60 -17.74
N ILE A 259 -9.24 24.73 -18.00
CA ILE A 259 -8.65 23.84 -16.97
C ILE A 259 -7.75 24.64 -16.01
N ALA A 260 -7.12 25.69 -16.49
CA ALA A 260 -6.21 26.51 -15.69
C ALA A 260 -6.92 27.32 -14.57
N GLN A 261 -8.24 27.45 -14.60
CA GLN A 261 -8.94 28.39 -13.72
C GLN A 261 -9.79 27.77 -12.60
N ALA A 262 -10.10 26.50 -12.59
CA ALA A 262 -11.13 25.97 -11.68
C ALA A 262 -10.87 24.61 -11.07
N ALA A 263 -9.75 23.94 -11.31
CA ALA A 263 -9.55 22.60 -10.82
C ALA A 263 -8.90 22.57 -9.44
N PRO A 264 -9.55 21.94 -8.45
CA PRO A 264 -8.84 21.48 -7.27
C PRO A 264 -7.73 20.49 -7.69
N PRO A 265 -6.70 20.23 -6.83
CA PRO A 265 -5.60 19.33 -7.17
C PRO A 265 -6.05 18.07 -7.89
N PRO A 266 -5.28 17.55 -8.88
CA PRO A 266 -3.90 17.92 -9.16
C PRO A 266 -3.73 19.25 -9.89
N THR A 267 -2.64 19.96 -9.58
CA THR A 267 -2.22 21.13 -10.35
C THR A 267 -1.75 20.70 -11.72
N VAL A 268 -2.26 21.33 -12.76
CA VAL A 268 -1.87 21.04 -14.14
C VAL A 268 -1.01 22.17 -14.66
N THR A 269 0.14 21.83 -15.22
CA THR A 269 1.00 22.76 -15.93
C THR A 269 1.20 22.26 -17.36
N VAL A 270 0.93 23.12 -18.32
CA VAL A 270 1.16 22.84 -19.75
C VAL A 270 2.36 23.69 -20.18
N PRO A 271 3.57 23.11 -20.24
CA PRO A 271 4.77 23.86 -20.50
C PRO A 271 4.81 24.34 -21.96
N ASN A 272 5.26 25.57 -22.14
CA ASN A 272 5.53 26.17 -23.47
C ASN A 272 4.39 26.16 -24.49
N CYS A 273 3.14 26.08 -24.00
CA CYS A 273 1.98 26.02 -24.87
C CYS A 273 1.10 27.27 -24.73
N THR A 274 1.18 28.15 -25.71
CA THR A 274 0.35 29.37 -25.80
C THR A 274 -0.80 29.24 -26.81
N VAL A 275 -0.70 28.26 -27.71
CA VAL A 275 -1.68 28.01 -28.78
C VAL A 275 -1.81 26.48 -28.98
N ALA A 276 -3.06 25.99 -29.11
CA ALA A 276 -3.33 24.59 -29.41
C ALA A 276 -2.72 24.16 -30.77
N PRO A 277 -2.31 22.88 -30.92
CA PRO A 277 -2.39 21.78 -29.96
C PRO A 277 -1.20 21.71 -28.99
N CYS A 278 -1.46 21.33 -27.75
CA CYS A 278 -0.44 21.15 -26.71
C CYS A 278 -0.31 19.67 -26.38
N PHE A 279 0.85 19.10 -26.59
CA PHE A 279 1.06 17.65 -26.43
C PHE A 279 1.73 17.25 -25.12
N ASP A 280 2.28 18.21 -24.38
CA ASP A 280 2.93 17.95 -23.09
C ASP A 280 2.15 18.57 -21.93
N ALA A 281 2.00 17.82 -20.86
CA ALA A 281 1.42 18.29 -19.60
C ALA A 281 2.10 17.66 -18.39
N VAL A 282 2.16 18.42 -17.30
CA VAL A 282 2.63 17.97 -16.00
C VAL A 282 1.49 18.11 -15.00
N PHE A 283 1.15 17.02 -14.34
CA PHE A 283 0.15 16.97 -13.29
C PHE A 283 0.86 16.72 -11.97
N SER A 284 0.53 17.46 -10.93
CA SER A 284 1.14 17.26 -9.61
C SER A 284 0.09 17.36 -8.51
N ASP A 285 0.16 16.43 -7.56
CA ASP A 285 -0.64 16.44 -6.33
C ASP A 285 0.22 15.97 -5.16
N SER A 286 -0.01 16.55 -3.98
CA SER A 286 0.71 16.18 -2.76
C SER A 286 -0.22 16.25 -1.57
N ARG A 287 -0.24 15.18 -0.77
CA ARG A 287 -1.14 15.06 0.38
C ARG A 287 -0.45 14.40 1.56
N SER A 288 -0.91 14.78 2.75
CA SER A 288 -0.48 14.18 4.01
C SER A 288 -1.71 13.94 4.89
N VAL A 289 -1.82 12.72 5.39
CA VAL A 289 -2.92 12.32 6.28
C VAL A 289 -2.33 11.64 7.51
N THR A 290 -2.86 12.01 8.69
CA THR A 290 -2.50 11.39 9.97
C THR A 290 -3.75 10.79 10.61
N GLY A 291 -3.64 9.57 11.13
CA GLY A 291 -4.75 8.94 11.83
C GLY A 291 -4.41 7.58 12.41
N LEU A 292 -5.43 6.98 13.03
CA LEU A 292 -5.36 5.64 13.59
C LEU A 292 -5.26 4.61 12.46
N GLY A 293 -4.36 3.63 12.65
CA GLY A 293 -4.29 2.44 11.80
C GLY A 293 -5.20 1.32 12.28
N ASP A 294 -4.99 0.12 11.73
CA ASP A 294 -5.73 -1.06 12.19
C ASP A 294 -5.16 -1.55 13.53
N VAL A 295 -6.00 -1.58 14.54
CA VAL A 295 -5.65 -2.10 15.86
C VAL A 295 -5.54 -3.63 15.78
N ILE A 296 -4.45 -4.18 16.33
CA ILE A 296 -4.23 -5.62 16.41
C ILE A 296 -4.42 -6.05 17.86
N VAL A 297 -5.29 -7.02 18.08
CA VAL A 297 -5.48 -7.70 19.36
C VAL A 297 -4.90 -9.10 19.25
N ARG A 298 -4.04 -9.47 20.17
CA ARG A 298 -3.34 -10.76 20.22
C ARG A 298 -3.74 -11.53 21.48
N ALA A 299 -4.03 -12.81 21.32
CA ALA A 299 -4.10 -13.78 22.40
C ALA A 299 -2.99 -14.81 22.19
N LYS A 300 -2.13 -15.02 23.22
CA LYS A 300 -1.02 -15.98 23.14
C LYS A 300 -1.08 -16.94 24.32
N TYR A 301 -0.90 -18.22 24.03
CA TYR A 301 -0.86 -19.31 25.01
C TYR A 301 0.45 -20.11 24.86
N GLN A 302 1.21 -20.18 25.95
CA GLN A 302 2.40 -20.99 26.07
C GLN A 302 2.00 -22.42 26.45
N PHE A 303 2.04 -23.34 25.51
CA PHE A 303 1.62 -24.73 25.74
C PHE A 303 2.77 -25.67 26.16
N TYR A 304 4.03 -25.23 25.99
CA TYR A 304 5.18 -25.97 26.44
C TYR A 304 6.25 -25.04 27.01
N GLU A 305 6.72 -25.35 28.20
CA GLU A 305 7.82 -24.67 28.89
C GLU A 305 8.77 -25.69 29.47
N GLY A 306 9.89 -25.95 28.76
CA GLY A 306 11.01 -26.72 29.26
C GLY A 306 12.12 -25.81 29.80
N GLU A 307 13.21 -26.40 30.29
CA GLU A 307 14.33 -25.63 30.82
C GLU A 307 14.90 -24.63 29.80
N ARG A 308 15.05 -25.06 28.55
CA ARG A 308 15.63 -24.25 27.45
C ARG A 308 14.67 -23.98 26.31
N VAL A 309 13.71 -24.84 26.09
CA VAL A 309 12.79 -24.76 24.95
C VAL A 309 11.45 -24.23 25.42
N GLY A 310 10.90 -23.28 24.67
CA GLY A 310 9.55 -22.80 24.84
C GLY A 310 8.78 -22.90 23.53
N LEU A 311 7.51 -23.32 23.60
CA LEU A 311 6.57 -23.32 22.47
C LEU A 311 5.30 -22.59 22.88
N ALA A 312 4.82 -21.72 22.01
CA ALA A 312 3.56 -21.00 22.19
C ALA A 312 2.78 -20.96 20.88
N GLY A 313 1.50 -20.78 21.00
CA GLY A 313 0.63 -20.49 19.87
C GLY A 313 -0.26 -19.30 20.19
N GLY A 314 -0.81 -18.69 19.17
CA GLY A 314 -1.68 -17.55 19.39
C GLY A 314 -2.52 -17.21 18.16
N LEU A 315 -3.34 -16.19 18.37
CA LEU A 315 -4.20 -15.62 17.35
C LEU A 315 -4.10 -14.11 17.40
N ASP A 316 -3.78 -13.49 16.27
CA ASP A 316 -3.91 -12.05 16.05
C ASP A 316 -5.24 -11.78 15.34
N ALA A 317 -5.98 -10.82 15.85
CA ALA A 317 -7.14 -10.23 15.20
C ALA A 317 -6.80 -8.77 14.84
N ARG A 318 -6.65 -8.48 13.55
CA ARG A 318 -6.48 -7.11 13.03
C ARG A 318 -7.85 -6.53 12.74
N LEU A 319 -8.22 -5.50 13.50
CA LEU A 319 -9.52 -4.84 13.42
C LEU A 319 -9.47 -3.70 12.39
N PRO A 320 -10.49 -3.54 11.53
CA PRO A 320 -10.52 -2.48 10.50
C PRO A 320 -10.85 -1.11 11.11
N THR A 321 -10.00 -0.62 11.99
CA THR A 321 -10.18 0.68 12.67
C THR A 321 -9.56 1.85 11.90
N GLY A 322 -8.62 1.57 11.01
CA GLY A 322 -7.98 2.56 10.16
C GLY A 322 -8.80 2.92 8.94
N ASN A 323 -8.58 4.12 8.41
CA ASN A 323 -9.25 4.60 7.21
C ASN A 323 -8.55 4.03 5.96
N GLU A 324 -9.21 3.07 5.27
CA GLU A 324 -8.68 2.42 4.06
C GLU A 324 -8.50 3.38 2.88
N GLU A 325 -9.36 4.40 2.74
CA GLU A 325 -9.29 5.38 1.65
C GLU A 325 -8.09 6.31 1.76
N ASN A 326 -7.52 6.43 2.96
CA ASN A 326 -6.33 7.22 3.24
C ASN A 326 -5.08 6.35 3.55
N PHE A 327 -5.13 5.07 3.21
CA PHE A 327 -4.04 4.11 3.43
C PHE A 327 -3.60 3.99 4.91
N LEU A 328 -4.48 4.33 5.85
CA LEU A 328 -4.19 4.21 7.28
C LEU A 328 -4.52 2.81 7.81
N GLY A 329 -5.42 2.09 7.15
CA GLY A 329 -5.83 0.72 7.51
C GLY A 329 -6.22 -0.10 6.30
N SER A 330 -6.54 -1.36 6.54
CA SER A 330 -6.92 -2.32 5.51
C SER A 330 -8.40 -2.28 5.14
N GLY A 331 -9.26 -1.74 6.03
CA GLY A 331 -10.71 -1.79 5.89
C GLY A 331 -11.30 -3.20 6.01
N ALA A 332 -10.49 -4.20 6.40
CA ALA A 332 -10.88 -5.60 6.49
C ALA A 332 -10.41 -6.25 7.80
N LEU A 333 -11.23 -7.13 8.35
CA LEU A 333 -10.81 -8.00 9.45
C LEU A 333 -9.72 -8.95 8.95
N GLY A 334 -8.61 -9.03 9.68
CA GLY A 334 -7.55 -10.02 9.47
C GLY A 334 -7.44 -10.96 10.66
N LEU A 335 -7.32 -12.26 10.41
CA LEU A 335 -7.09 -13.27 11.45
C LEU A 335 -5.81 -14.02 11.15
N LYS A 336 -4.85 -14.01 12.09
CA LYS A 336 -3.56 -14.68 11.94
C LYS A 336 -3.32 -15.66 13.09
N PRO A 337 -3.67 -16.94 12.98
CA PRO A 337 -3.09 -17.97 13.83
C PRO A 337 -1.58 -18.04 13.60
N PHE A 338 -0.83 -18.24 14.70
CA PHE A 338 0.63 -18.35 14.65
C PHE A 338 1.18 -19.31 15.71
N VAL A 339 2.39 -19.78 15.46
CA VAL A 339 3.16 -20.62 16.38
C VAL A 339 4.55 -20.03 16.57
N VAL A 340 5.05 -20.10 17.78
CA VAL A 340 6.36 -19.55 18.21
C VAL A 340 7.19 -20.63 18.83
N PHE A 341 8.45 -20.71 18.40
CA PHE A 341 9.53 -21.47 19.03
C PHE A 341 10.56 -20.50 19.61
N SER A 342 11.04 -20.80 20.80
CA SER A 342 12.14 -20.06 21.44
C SER A 342 13.08 -21.01 22.17
N TYR A 343 14.39 -20.77 22.05
CA TYR A 343 15.40 -21.45 22.80
C TYR A 343 16.10 -20.46 23.75
N ARG A 344 16.21 -20.80 25.03
CA ARG A 344 16.80 -19.96 26.10
C ARG A 344 18.25 -20.31 26.28
N ALA A 345 19.15 -19.39 25.92
CA ALA A 345 20.59 -19.46 26.13
C ALA A 345 21.20 -18.05 25.95
N ARG A 346 22.52 -17.93 26.13
CA ARG A 346 23.23 -16.68 25.79
C ARG A 346 23.02 -16.27 24.33
N VAL A 347 23.01 -17.25 23.43
CA VAL A 347 22.52 -17.10 22.05
C VAL A 347 21.17 -17.81 21.99
N SER A 348 20.11 -17.07 21.81
CA SER A 348 18.72 -17.54 21.88
C SER A 348 18.09 -17.50 20.49
N PRO A 349 18.15 -18.60 19.71
CA PRO A 349 17.41 -18.70 18.48
C PRO A 349 15.91 -18.72 18.74
N HIS A 350 15.16 -18.16 17.81
CA HIS A 350 13.69 -18.14 17.83
C HIS A 350 13.14 -18.20 16.42
N ALA A 351 11.90 -18.64 16.32
CA ALA A 351 11.16 -18.67 15.07
C ALA A 351 9.67 -18.46 15.33
N GLU A 352 9.01 -17.80 14.41
CA GLU A 352 7.56 -17.62 14.37
C GLU A 352 7.07 -17.93 12.96
N VAL A 353 5.95 -18.63 12.85
CA VAL A 353 5.23 -18.84 11.60
C VAL A 353 3.76 -18.55 11.82
N GLY A 354 3.13 -17.91 10.84
CA GLY A 354 1.71 -17.58 10.91
C GLY A 354 1.09 -17.49 9.52
N TYR A 355 -0.22 -17.67 9.46
CA TYR A 355 -0.98 -17.51 8.24
C TYR A 355 -2.12 -16.52 8.47
N GLU A 356 -2.16 -15.44 7.69
CA GLU A 356 -3.19 -14.41 7.81
C GLU A 356 -4.25 -14.55 6.73
N LEU A 357 -5.48 -14.71 7.20
CA LEU A 357 -6.71 -14.68 6.41
C LEU A 357 -7.30 -13.27 6.49
N ASN A 358 -7.68 -12.72 5.37
CA ASN A 358 -8.19 -11.36 5.27
C ASN A 358 -9.61 -11.33 4.71
N GLY A 359 -10.44 -10.42 5.22
CA GLY A 359 -11.76 -10.11 4.70
C GLY A 359 -11.72 -9.20 3.47
N ASN A 360 -12.89 -8.72 3.08
CA ASN A 360 -13.06 -7.84 1.93
C ASN A 360 -12.68 -6.39 2.27
N SER A 361 -11.95 -5.75 1.36
CA SER A 361 -11.48 -4.36 1.45
C SER A 361 -11.72 -3.60 0.16
N LEU A 362 -11.92 -2.31 0.29
CA LEU A 362 -11.94 -1.38 -0.83
C LEU A 362 -10.57 -1.30 -1.52
N LEU A 363 -9.47 -1.49 -0.77
CA LEU A 363 -8.11 -1.46 -1.32
C LEU A 363 -7.88 -2.48 -2.44
N TYR A 364 -8.66 -3.57 -2.47
CA TYR A 364 -8.58 -4.60 -3.51
C TYR A 364 -9.84 -4.65 -4.40
N GLY A 365 -10.83 -3.80 -4.08
CA GLY A 365 -12.09 -3.68 -4.78
C GLY A 365 -12.07 -2.70 -5.96
N ASP A 366 -13.27 -2.34 -6.43
CA ASP A 366 -13.45 -1.28 -7.43
C ASP A 366 -13.96 0.01 -6.76
N PHE A 367 -13.14 1.06 -6.81
CA PHE A 367 -13.43 2.36 -6.21
C PHE A 367 -13.39 3.52 -7.22
N VAL A 368 -13.08 3.24 -8.48
CA VAL A 368 -12.79 4.28 -9.48
C VAL A 368 -13.89 4.39 -10.53
N ALA A 369 -14.49 3.29 -10.97
CA ALA A 369 -15.35 3.25 -12.17
C ALA A 369 -16.86 3.18 -11.87
N THR A 370 -17.26 3.00 -10.62
CA THR A 370 -18.66 2.74 -10.28
C THR A 370 -19.24 3.76 -9.32
N PRO A 371 -20.50 4.16 -9.46
CA PRO A 371 -21.18 5.00 -8.47
C PRO A 371 -21.25 4.33 -7.09
N THR A 372 -21.15 3.00 -7.04
CA THR A 372 -21.06 2.23 -5.79
C THR A 372 -19.74 1.48 -5.75
N PRO A 373 -18.81 1.81 -4.82
CA PRO A 373 -17.56 1.09 -4.69
C PRO A 373 -17.81 -0.36 -4.25
N THR A 374 -17.06 -1.29 -4.83
CA THR A 374 -17.11 -2.71 -4.45
C THR A 374 -15.90 -3.09 -3.63
N LYS A 375 -16.08 -4.00 -2.66
CA LYS A 375 -15.00 -4.58 -1.86
C LYS A 375 -14.68 -5.98 -2.36
N SER A 376 -13.38 -6.32 -2.40
CA SER A 376 -12.90 -7.66 -2.74
C SER A 376 -11.96 -8.17 -1.66
N ALA A 377 -11.79 -9.50 -1.58
CA ALA A 377 -10.95 -10.14 -0.57
C ALA A 377 -9.49 -9.67 -0.71
N LEU A 378 -8.91 -9.19 0.38
CA LEU A 378 -7.48 -8.90 0.43
C LEU A 378 -6.68 -10.21 0.31
N PRO A 379 -5.52 -10.19 -0.35
CA PRO A 379 -4.63 -11.33 -0.43
C PRO A 379 -4.30 -11.91 0.94
N SER A 380 -4.43 -13.22 1.09
CA SER A 380 -3.93 -13.95 2.26
C SER A 380 -2.41 -14.02 2.22
N ARG A 381 -1.77 -14.18 3.39
CA ARG A 381 -0.32 -14.23 3.45
C ARG A 381 0.20 -15.22 4.49
N PHE A 382 1.26 -15.89 4.13
CA PHE A 382 2.10 -16.66 5.04
C PHE A 382 3.22 -15.78 5.56
N LEU A 383 3.40 -15.71 6.89
CA LEU A 383 4.42 -14.89 7.53
C LEU A 383 5.38 -15.82 8.28
N TYR A 384 6.65 -15.45 8.28
CA TYR A 384 7.66 -16.14 9.07
C TYR A 384 8.71 -15.17 9.58
N VAL A 385 9.20 -15.44 10.77
CA VAL A 385 10.37 -14.79 11.36
C VAL A 385 11.29 -15.89 11.86
N ALA A 386 12.57 -15.74 11.60
CA ALA A 386 13.59 -16.60 12.17
C ALA A 386 14.81 -15.75 12.53
N GLY A 387 15.36 -15.96 13.71
CA GLY A 387 16.46 -15.13 14.16
C GLY A 387 17.14 -15.63 15.41
N ALA A 388 18.06 -14.85 15.90
CA ALA A 388 18.76 -15.09 17.13
C ALA A 388 19.07 -13.81 17.91
N ASN A 389 18.97 -13.89 19.21
CA ASN A 389 19.35 -12.81 20.12
C ASN A 389 20.60 -13.22 20.90
N VAL A 390 21.53 -12.31 21.05
CA VAL A 390 22.79 -12.55 21.75
C VAL A 390 22.86 -11.59 22.96
N ALA A 391 22.89 -12.15 24.16
CA ALA A 391 23.19 -11.37 25.36
C ALA A 391 24.67 -10.96 25.34
N VAL A 392 24.94 -9.73 24.92
CA VAL A 392 26.29 -9.16 24.88
C VAL A 392 26.74 -8.85 26.30
N THR A 393 25.88 -8.21 27.07
CA THR A 393 26.05 -7.93 28.52
C THR A 393 24.72 -8.15 29.24
N LYS A 394 24.72 -8.09 30.60
CA LYS A 394 23.48 -8.13 31.41
C LYS A 394 22.48 -7.00 31.06
N ARG A 395 22.90 -5.99 30.31
CA ARG A 395 22.08 -4.82 29.97
C ARG A 395 21.87 -4.65 28.48
N ILE A 396 22.61 -5.36 27.64
CA ILE A 396 22.61 -5.17 26.19
C ILE A 396 22.41 -6.52 25.51
N THR A 397 21.39 -6.61 24.68
CA THR A 397 21.12 -7.75 23.78
C THR A 397 21.16 -7.26 22.34
N ALA A 398 21.99 -7.90 21.52
CA ALA A 398 21.94 -7.74 20.07
C ALA A 398 20.88 -8.71 19.50
N ALA A 399 20.13 -8.27 18.52
CA ALA A 399 19.10 -9.06 17.84
C ALA A 399 19.33 -9.04 16.32
N PHE A 400 19.18 -10.20 15.71
CA PHE A 400 19.18 -10.38 14.28
C PHE A 400 18.01 -11.27 13.88
N ASP A 401 17.16 -10.78 12.97
CA ASP A 401 15.99 -11.50 12.49
C ASP A 401 15.93 -11.43 10.96
N ILE A 402 15.46 -12.50 10.33
CA ILE A 402 14.95 -12.50 8.97
C ILE A 402 13.43 -12.53 9.08
N TYR A 403 12.79 -11.52 8.54
CA TYR A 403 11.34 -11.38 8.46
C TYR A 403 10.91 -11.59 7.02
N GLY A 404 9.99 -12.52 6.78
CA GLY A 404 9.48 -12.78 5.46
C GLY A 404 7.97 -12.96 5.43
N GLN A 405 7.40 -12.67 4.27
CA GLN A 405 6.01 -12.96 3.98
C GLN A 405 5.83 -13.38 2.53
N ARG A 406 4.99 -14.39 2.30
CA ARG A 406 4.49 -14.77 0.99
C ARG A 406 3.03 -14.34 0.89
N VAL A 407 2.74 -13.45 -0.05
CA VAL A 407 1.40 -12.91 -0.32
C VAL A 407 0.86 -13.62 -1.54
N TYR A 408 -0.33 -14.23 -1.40
CA TYR A 408 -0.94 -15.05 -2.44
C TYR A 408 -1.89 -14.23 -3.29
N GLY A 409 -1.69 -14.26 -4.63
CA GLY A 409 -2.53 -13.52 -5.56
C GLY A 409 -2.40 -11.99 -5.45
N ALA A 410 -1.22 -11.49 -5.10
CA ALA A 410 -0.95 -10.05 -5.01
C ALA A 410 -0.91 -9.40 -6.40
N SER A 411 -1.27 -8.12 -6.46
CA SER A 411 -1.06 -7.31 -7.65
C SER A 411 0.41 -6.90 -7.74
N GLN A 412 1.11 -7.37 -8.76
CA GLN A 412 2.51 -7.10 -9.04
C GLN A 412 2.65 -6.19 -10.26
N VAL A 413 3.52 -5.18 -10.16
CA VAL A 413 3.91 -4.32 -11.28
C VAL A 413 5.00 -5.02 -12.09
N VAL A 414 4.77 -5.22 -13.39
CA VAL A 414 5.74 -5.83 -14.30
C VAL A 414 5.97 -4.92 -15.50
N SER A 415 7.18 -4.95 -16.06
CA SER A 415 7.49 -4.26 -17.31
C SER A 415 6.67 -4.84 -18.43
N GLY A 416 6.05 -3.97 -19.22
CA GLY A 416 5.29 -4.30 -20.40
C GLY A 416 5.67 -3.40 -21.57
N GLN A 417 5.09 -3.71 -22.71
CA GLN A 417 5.25 -2.93 -23.94
C GLN A 417 3.89 -2.78 -24.61
N LEU A 418 3.61 -1.59 -25.12
CA LEU A 418 2.52 -1.35 -26.06
C LEU A 418 3.07 -1.38 -27.49
N THR A 419 2.23 -1.79 -28.41
CA THR A 419 2.55 -1.73 -29.84
C THR A 419 2.44 -0.29 -30.32
N ASP A 420 3.51 0.26 -30.89
CA ASP A 420 3.43 1.48 -31.66
C ASP A 420 2.99 1.16 -33.09
N PHE A 421 1.82 1.61 -33.47
CA PHE A 421 1.28 1.38 -34.83
C PHE A 421 1.97 2.23 -35.87
N GLY A 422 2.93 3.09 -35.49
CA GLY A 422 3.63 4.01 -36.37
C GLY A 422 2.78 5.21 -36.79
N ALA A 423 3.42 6.23 -37.32
CA ALA A 423 2.75 7.44 -37.80
C ALA A 423 2.24 7.27 -39.22
N CYS A 424 1.01 7.72 -39.50
CA CYS A 424 0.45 7.83 -40.81
C CYS A 424 1.07 9.05 -41.52
N ASN A 425 1.59 8.82 -42.73
CA ASN A 425 2.19 9.88 -43.56
C ASN A 425 1.26 10.37 -44.66
N ASP A 426 0.13 9.70 -44.88
CA ASP A 426 -0.90 10.05 -45.84
C ASP A 426 -2.32 9.91 -45.27
N SER A 427 -3.32 10.44 -45.95
CA SER A 427 -4.72 10.43 -45.52
C SER A 427 -5.32 9.04 -45.37
N ASP A 428 -4.81 8.07 -46.08
CA ASP A 428 -5.34 6.71 -46.12
C ASP A 428 -4.50 5.73 -45.30
N CYS A 429 -3.48 6.24 -44.56
CA CYS A 429 -2.52 5.46 -43.83
C CYS A 429 -1.87 4.32 -44.59
N THR A 430 -1.66 4.51 -45.90
CA THR A 430 -0.98 3.54 -46.77
C THR A 430 0.52 3.56 -46.58
N VAL A 431 1.07 4.72 -46.17
CA VAL A 431 2.49 4.90 -45.81
C VAL A 431 2.57 5.13 -44.33
N VAL A 432 3.15 4.16 -43.61
CA VAL A 432 3.31 4.18 -42.15
C VAL A 432 4.79 4.15 -41.80
N THR A 433 5.23 5.08 -40.94
CA THR A 433 6.55 4.99 -40.32
C THR A 433 6.51 3.88 -39.27
N GLN A 434 7.45 2.95 -39.35
CA GLN A 434 7.52 1.86 -38.39
C GLN A 434 7.80 2.41 -36.98
N GLY A 435 6.87 2.16 -36.06
CA GLY A 435 7.05 2.47 -34.62
C GLY A 435 7.81 1.40 -33.87
N GLY A 436 8.43 1.77 -32.79
CA GLY A 436 9.07 0.84 -31.86
C GLY A 436 8.16 0.47 -30.67
N PRO A 437 8.53 -0.53 -29.88
CA PRO A 437 7.76 -0.89 -28.67
C PRO A 437 7.79 0.26 -27.66
N ILE A 438 6.63 0.63 -27.12
CA ILE A 438 6.46 1.70 -26.14
C ILE A 438 6.51 1.11 -24.74
N PRO A 439 7.44 1.52 -23.86
CA PRO A 439 7.48 1.02 -22.50
C PRO A 439 6.21 1.37 -21.72
N THR A 440 5.67 0.41 -20.99
CA THR A 440 4.56 0.60 -20.07
C THR A 440 4.70 -0.33 -18.88
N SER A 441 3.95 -0.08 -17.82
CA SER A 441 3.81 -1.00 -16.68
C SER A 441 2.49 -1.75 -16.81
N LEU A 442 2.57 -3.06 -16.67
CA LEU A 442 1.42 -3.94 -16.61
C LEU A 442 1.25 -4.47 -15.19
N ILE A 443 0.05 -4.89 -14.87
CA ILE A 443 -0.24 -5.52 -13.59
C ILE A 443 -0.55 -6.98 -13.81
N LYS A 444 0.11 -7.83 -13.04
CA LYS A 444 -0.11 -9.27 -13.01
C LYS A 444 -0.48 -9.70 -11.60
N ASN A 445 -1.53 -10.49 -11.45
CA ASN A 445 -1.84 -11.14 -10.18
C ASN A 445 -0.98 -12.39 -10.06
N THR A 446 -0.12 -12.41 -9.04
CA THR A 446 0.80 -13.52 -8.77
C THR A 446 1.15 -13.59 -7.30
N ASP A 447 1.75 -14.68 -6.89
CA ASP A 447 2.31 -14.79 -5.55
C ASP A 447 3.64 -14.04 -5.48
N ILE A 448 3.79 -13.18 -4.48
CA ILE A 448 5.03 -12.46 -4.23
C ILE A 448 5.61 -12.83 -2.87
N SER A 449 6.93 -12.90 -2.79
CA SER A 449 7.65 -13.10 -1.54
C SER A 449 8.43 -11.84 -1.19
N ILE A 450 8.25 -11.34 0.02
CA ILE A 450 8.90 -10.14 0.53
C ILE A 450 9.76 -10.54 1.71
N VAL A 451 11.04 -10.22 1.67
CA VAL A 451 12.01 -10.62 2.69
C VAL A 451 12.84 -9.44 3.13
N ASP A 452 12.97 -9.29 4.44
CA ASP A 452 13.74 -8.24 5.10
C ASP A 452 14.69 -8.84 6.15
N ALA A 453 15.86 -8.24 6.31
CA ALA A 453 16.74 -8.50 7.44
C ALA A 453 16.58 -7.39 8.48
N SER A 454 16.52 -7.78 9.74
CA SER A 454 16.42 -6.90 10.91
C SER A 454 17.71 -7.02 11.73
N ILE A 455 18.34 -5.90 12.01
CA ILE A 455 19.54 -5.83 12.83
C ILE A 455 19.33 -4.75 13.88
N GLY A 456 19.46 -5.10 15.16
CA GLY A 456 19.22 -4.13 16.22
C GLY A 456 19.78 -4.54 17.57
N ALA A 457 19.49 -3.70 18.55
CA ALA A 457 19.85 -3.94 19.94
C ALA A 457 18.77 -3.44 20.89
N LYS A 458 18.68 -4.11 22.03
CA LYS A 458 17.92 -3.69 23.21
C LYS A 458 18.87 -3.37 24.33
N VAL A 459 18.58 -2.28 25.03
CA VAL A 459 19.37 -1.79 26.16
C VAL A 459 18.46 -1.60 27.36
N ARG A 460 18.81 -2.21 28.48
CA ARG A 460 18.15 -2.00 29.77
C ARG A 460 18.68 -0.71 30.39
N LEU A 461 17.90 0.37 30.31
CA LEU A 461 18.26 1.66 30.89
C LEU A 461 18.11 1.64 32.40
N PHE A 462 16.96 1.14 32.88
CA PHE A 462 16.63 0.96 34.30
C PHE A 462 16.02 -0.43 34.53
N ARG A 463 15.68 -0.74 35.79
CA ARG A 463 15.21 -2.06 36.18
C ARG A 463 14.08 -2.61 35.30
N HIS A 464 13.16 -1.75 34.87
CA HIS A 464 11.97 -2.09 34.13
C HIS A 464 11.84 -1.35 32.78
N LEU A 465 12.80 -0.47 32.46
CA LEU A 465 12.78 0.35 31.25
C LEU A 465 13.79 -0.16 30.22
N LEU A 466 13.31 -0.48 29.04
CA LEU A 466 14.13 -0.90 27.91
C LEU A 466 14.06 0.14 26.80
N ALA A 467 15.20 0.40 26.16
CA ALA A 467 15.29 1.09 24.88
C ALA A 467 15.61 0.07 23.78
N THR A 468 15.03 0.27 22.60
CA THR A 468 15.24 -0.57 21.43
C THR A 468 15.66 0.33 20.26
N GLY A 469 16.70 -0.06 19.56
CA GLY A 469 17.10 0.51 18.27
C GLY A 469 17.26 -0.60 17.26
N ASN A 470 16.71 -0.41 16.05
CA ASN A 470 16.75 -1.42 15.00
C ASN A 470 16.71 -0.79 13.61
N VAL A 471 17.22 -1.52 12.64
CA VAL A 471 17.15 -1.19 11.23
C VAL A 471 16.65 -2.41 10.47
N LEU A 472 15.59 -2.23 9.67
CA LEU A 472 15.13 -3.21 8.70
C LEU A 472 15.78 -2.89 7.34
N LEU A 473 16.32 -3.90 6.69
CA LEU A 473 16.97 -3.83 5.38
C LEU A 473 16.25 -4.75 4.40
N LYS A 474 15.87 -4.24 3.24
CA LYS A 474 15.27 -5.09 2.20
C LYS A 474 16.28 -6.10 1.67
N LEU A 475 15.87 -7.38 1.53
CA LEU A 475 16.67 -8.44 0.92
C LEU A 475 16.25 -8.78 -0.50
N ASN A 476 15.06 -8.35 -0.92
CA ASN A 476 14.58 -8.52 -2.29
C ASN A 476 13.72 -7.31 -2.72
N ASP A 477 13.35 -7.26 -4.00
CA ASP A 477 12.66 -6.11 -4.60
C ASP A 477 11.16 -6.35 -4.86
N SER A 478 10.58 -7.45 -4.38
CA SER A 478 9.15 -7.74 -4.56
C SER A 478 8.29 -6.85 -3.69
N GLY A 479 7.18 -6.35 -4.24
CA GLY A 479 6.24 -5.45 -3.58
C GLY A 479 6.78 -4.04 -3.39
N LEU A 480 6.08 -3.23 -2.63
CA LEU A 480 6.49 -1.86 -2.28
C LEU A 480 7.61 -1.90 -1.24
N ARG A 481 8.77 -1.31 -1.56
CA ARG A 481 10.00 -1.44 -0.76
C ARG A 481 10.54 -0.09 -0.30
N ALA A 482 11.03 -0.09 0.93
CA ALA A 482 11.92 0.94 1.46
C ALA A 482 13.30 0.30 1.65
N LYS A 483 14.36 0.93 1.17
CA LYS A 483 15.71 0.39 1.25
C LYS A 483 16.16 0.14 2.69
N VAL A 484 15.82 1.07 3.57
CA VAL A 484 16.17 1.05 5.00
C VAL A 484 15.00 1.58 5.80
N VAL A 485 14.60 0.86 6.85
CA VAL A 485 13.55 1.30 7.79
C VAL A 485 14.13 1.36 9.20
N PRO A 486 14.46 2.55 9.72
CA PRO A 486 14.87 2.71 11.10
C PRO A 486 13.69 2.53 12.06
N LEU A 487 13.96 1.90 13.21
CA LEU A 487 13.04 1.72 14.31
C LEU A 487 13.70 2.14 15.61
N ALA A 488 12.98 2.91 16.41
CA ALA A 488 13.33 3.21 17.79
C ALA A 488 12.15 2.89 18.70
N GLY A 489 12.41 2.41 19.90
CA GLY A 489 11.33 2.05 20.84
C GLY A 489 11.74 2.18 22.29
N LEU A 490 10.72 2.32 23.13
CA LEU A 490 10.82 2.31 24.60
C LEU A 490 9.76 1.37 25.14
N SER A 491 10.08 0.61 26.16
CA SER A 491 9.11 -0.26 26.81
C SER A 491 9.36 -0.37 28.32
N TYR A 492 8.25 -0.55 29.06
CA TYR A 492 8.23 -0.63 30.50
C TYR A 492 7.33 -1.77 30.97
N VAL A 493 7.78 -2.49 32.00
CA VAL A 493 7.00 -3.56 32.66
C VAL A 493 6.69 -3.14 34.08
N PHE A 494 5.41 -3.21 34.46
CA PHE A 494 4.90 -2.92 35.79
C PHE A 494 4.74 -4.19 36.62
#